data_1ac2aa539c338fbbc4135338072600ca
#
_entry.id   1ac2aa539c338fbbc4135338072600ca
#
_cell.length_a   1.000
_cell.length_b   1.000
_cell.length_c   1.000
_cell.angle_alpha   90.00
_cell.angle_beta   90.00
_cell.angle_gamma   90.00
#
_symmetry.space_group_name_H-M   'P 1'
#
loop_
_entity.id
_entity.type
_entity.pdbx_description
1 polymer ?
#
loop_
_entity_poly.entity_id
_entity_poly.type
_entity_poly.pdbx_seq_one_letter_code
_entity_poly.pdbx_strand_id
1 'polypeptide(L)'
;PEFLENSVNMVKEMIRQDFNRPSVMIWGYMNEILLRRPRTDEDFLKSYYPVVEKTARTLENTIRKEDPSRYTMMAYHNAPDLYERAHLTEIPMIMGWNLYQGWYEPDIDEFQRLLDRAHDKYKGKVLLVTEYGPGVDPRLHSYKPERFDFSQEYGIIYHRHYLREMMARPFIAGFTMWNLNDFYSESRVDAVPHVNNKGVVGLNREKKDVYWFYKTALSRRPILVIGNREWKSRGGVVNTAQKECIQSVPVFSNAEEVELFVNNKSLGKKKVEDNYALFDVPFVGGENLLEAVAVAGDSKLRDMLRIQFQLVGSQLKDEAIPFTEINVMLGSPRYFEDRTANVAWIPEQEYKPGSWGFVGGTSYRRKTGFGSMLGSDIDILGTDMNPIFQTQRVGIKSFKADVPNGEYSVYLYWAELESDKEREALVYNLGADSEQTFAGNRSFGISMNGTTVLDDFNIARDYGYARAVIKKFVVTVKDGKGLSIDFHKKEGETILNAIRIYRNY
;
A
#
# COMPACT_ATOMS: atom_id res chain seq x y z
N PRO A 1 4.92 25.24 -33.10
CA PRO A 1 4.98 26.68 -32.74
C PRO A 1 4.05 26.98 -31.55
N GLU A 2 2.79 26.67 -31.66
CA GLU A 2 1.74 26.97 -30.65
C GLU A 2 2.03 26.35 -29.25
N PHE A 3 2.45 25.10 -29.19
CA PHE A 3 2.83 24.44 -27.94
C PHE A 3 3.94 25.20 -27.21
N LEU A 4 5.00 25.59 -27.92
CA LEU A 4 6.12 26.31 -27.30
C LEU A 4 5.71 27.71 -26.85
N GLU A 5 4.93 28.42 -27.65
CA GLU A 5 4.41 29.73 -27.31
C GLU A 5 3.53 29.68 -26.04
N ASN A 6 2.64 28.71 -25.98
CA ASN A 6 1.78 28.51 -24.80
C ASN A 6 2.63 28.17 -23.56
N SER A 7 3.63 27.28 -23.69
CA SER A 7 4.53 26.93 -22.58
C SER A 7 5.32 28.14 -22.07
N VAL A 8 5.77 29.01 -22.96
CA VAL A 8 6.45 30.28 -22.60
C VAL A 8 5.50 31.22 -21.85
N ASN A 9 4.25 31.33 -22.29
CA ASN A 9 3.25 32.16 -21.63
C ASN A 9 2.92 31.62 -20.22
N MET A 10 2.73 30.30 -20.05
CA MET A 10 2.49 29.68 -18.74
C MET A 10 3.64 29.96 -17.76
N VAL A 11 4.88 29.83 -18.20
CA VAL A 11 6.06 30.12 -17.35
C VAL A 11 6.09 31.59 -16.93
N LYS A 12 5.81 32.53 -17.86
CA LYS A 12 5.71 33.96 -17.53
C LYS A 12 4.59 34.25 -16.53
N GLU A 13 3.43 33.65 -16.72
CA GLU A 13 2.30 33.79 -15.80
C GLU A 13 2.66 33.30 -14.41
N MET A 14 3.23 32.10 -14.30
CA MET A 14 3.68 31.54 -13.02
C MET A 14 4.63 32.49 -12.28
N ILE A 15 5.64 33.01 -12.97
CA ILE A 15 6.61 33.91 -12.35
C ILE A 15 5.94 35.23 -11.91
N ARG A 16 5.13 35.84 -12.77
CA ARG A 16 4.49 37.13 -12.47
C ARG A 16 3.45 37.04 -11.36
N GLN A 17 2.76 35.89 -11.20
CA GLN A 17 1.81 35.66 -10.11
C GLN A 17 2.51 35.46 -8.78
N ASP A 18 3.65 34.76 -8.76
CA ASP A 18 4.32 34.33 -7.54
C ASP A 18 5.65 35.06 -7.23
N PHE A 19 6.03 36.03 -8.06
CA PHE A 19 7.27 36.79 -7.93
C PHE A 19 7.44 37.44 -6.54
N ASN A 20 6.37 37.97 -5.96
CA ASN A 20 6.39 38.66 -4.67
C ASN A 20 6.30 37.72 -3.46
N ARG A 21 6.35 36.39 -3.68
CA ARG A 21 6.30 35.40 -2.60
C ARG A 21 7.70 35.04 -2.13
N PRO A 22 8.12 35.45 -0.92
CA PRO A 22 9.47 35.16 -0.42
C PRO A 22 9.76 33.68 -0.22
N SER A 23 8.71 32.85 -0.08
CA SER A 23 8.82 31.40 0.07
C SER A 23 9.16 30.66 -1.24
N VAL A 24 8.98 31.32 -2.41
CA VAL A 24 9.40 30.75 -3.68
C VAL A 24 10.91 30.94 -3.84
N MET A 25 11.66 29.85 -3.83
CA MET A 25 13.13 29.87 -3.94
C MET A 25 13.62 29.37 -5.31
N ILE A 26 12.85 28.51 -5.98
CA ILE A 26 13.24 27.79 -7.18
C ILE A 26 12.06 27.77 -8.15
N TRP A 27 12.34 28.02 -9.42
CA TRP A 27 11.36 27.86 -10.52
C TRP A 27 11.53 26.47 -11.15
N GLY A 28 10.59 25.55 -10.90
CA GLY A 28 10.51 24.26 -11.58
C GLY A 28 9.66 24.38 -12.85
N TYR A 29 10.18 23.89 -13.98
CA TYR A 29 9.50 24.13 -15.27
C TYR A 29 9.29 22.90 -16.15
N MET A 30 9.87 21.76 -15.80
CA MET A 30 9.66 20.47 -16.47
C MET A 30 9.72 19.32 -15.48
N ASN A 31 8.80 18.35 -15.63
CA ASN A 31 8.74 17.14 -14.82
C ASN A 31 8.69 15.90 -15.71
N GLU A 32 9.65 14.99 -15.58
CA GLU A 32 9.69 13.65 -16.19
C GLU A 32 9.41 13.62 -17.72
N ILE A 33 9.79 14.65 -18.43
CA ILE A 33 9.42 14.89 -19.85
C ILE A 33 9.84 13.77 -20.82
N LEU A 34 10.77 12.89 -20.42
CA LEU A 34 11.19 11.73 -21.19
C LEU A 34 10.61 10.40 -20.70
N LEU A 35 9.74 10.40 -19.66
CA LEU A 35 9.12 9.19 -19.14
C LEU A 35 8.16 8.55 -20.17
N ARG A 36 7.33 9.37 -20.80
CA ARG A 36 6.35 8.93 -21.80
C ARG A 36 6.67 9.46 -23.19
N ARG A 37 7.75 8.96 -23.77
CA ARG A 37 8.13 9.31 -25.15
C ARG A 37 7.10 8.71 -26.11
N PRO A 38 6.70 9.44 -27.18
CA PRO A 38 5.74 8.93 -28.18
C PRO A 38 6.24 7.68 -28.90
N ARG A 39 7.56 7.59 -29.12
CA ARG A 39 8.24 6.46 -29.74
C ARG A 39 9.65 6.31 -29.12
N THR A 40 10.23 5.12 -29.25
CA THR A 40 11.53 4.77 -28.65
C THR A 40 12.59 4.33 -29.67
N ASP A 41 12.24 4.30 -30.98
CA ASP A 41 13.21 3.97 -32.03
C ASP A 41 14.22 5.10 -32.23
N GLU A 42 15.46 4.73 -32.55
CA GLU A 42 16.59 5.65 -32.61
C GLU A 42 16.42 6.76 -33.68
N ASP A 43 15.76 6.47 -34.79
CA ASP A 43 15.57 7.46 -35.85
C ASP A 43 14.57 8.55 -35.42
N PHE A 44 13.53 8.17 -34.72
CA PHE A 44 12.64 9.15 -34.10
C PHE A 44 13.36 9.96 -33.02
N LEU A 45 14.10 9.32 -32.13
CA LEU A 45 14.79 10.01 -31.03
C LEU A 45 15.83 11.02 -31.51
N LYS A 46 16.54 10.75 -32.61
CA LYS A 46 17.48 11.72 -33.25
C LYS A 46 16.79 13.04 -33.65
N SER A 47 15.51 12.99 -34.03
CA SER A 47 14.75 14.19 -34.39
C SER A 47 14.01 14.79 -33.17
N TYR A 48 13.63 13.97 -32.22
CA TYR A 48 12.85 14.35 -31.05
C TYR A 48 13.67 15.10 -29.98
N TYR A 49 14.85 14.60 -29.63
CA TYR A 49 15.69 15.20 -28.60
C TYR A 49 16.09 16.66 -28.88
N PRO A 50 16.48 17.06 -30.11
CA PRO A 50 16.76 18.46 -30.38
C PRO A 50 15.55 19.40 -30.20
N VAL A 51 14.34 18.90 -30.45
CA VAL A 51 13.10 19.69 -30.22
C VAL A 51 12.85 19.87 -28.73
N VAL A 52 13.02 18.81 -27.93
CA VAL A 52 12.88 18.86 -26.46
C VAL A 52 13.94 19.77 -25.86
N GLU A 53 15.20 19.63 -26.28
CA GLU A 53 16.30 20.50 -25.84
C GLU A 53 16.02 21.97 -26.14
N LYS A 54 15.62 22.29 -27.37
CA LYS A 54 15.28 23.67 -27.79
C LYS A 54 14.15 24.23 -26.91
N THR A 55 13.14 23.42 -26.63
CA THR A 55 12.01 23.81 -25.77
C THR A 55 12.53 24.11 -24.36
N ALA A 56 13.31 23.21 -23.78
CA ALA A 56 13.87 23.38 -22.44
C ALA A 56 14.75 24.63 -22.33
N ARG A 57 15.66 24.86 -23.29
CA ARG A 57 16.50 26.07 -23.33
C ARG A 57 15.67 27.35 -23.50
N THR A 58 14.60 27.31 -24.28
CA THR A 58 13.70 28.45 -24.44
C THR A 58 13.01 28.83 -23.15
N LEU A 59 12.50 27.82 -22.41
CA LEU A 59 11.85 28.05 -21.11
C LEU A 59 12.86 28.52 -20.06
N GLU A 60 14.03 27.88 -19.98
CA GLU A 60 15.13 28.29 -19.08
C GLU A 60 15.51 29.76 -19.30
N ASN A 61 15.77 30.15 -20.56
CA ASN A 61 16.11 31.54 -20.89
C ASN A 61 14.99 32.51 -20.57
N THR A 62 13.72 32.10 -20.73
CA THR A 62 12.56 32.89 -20.37
C THR A 62 12.51 33.15 -18.86
N ILE A 63 12.70 32.09 -18.05
CA ILE A 63 12.69 32.18 -16.59
C ILE A 63 13.82 33.13 -16.12
N ARG A 64 15.04 32.92 -16.59
CA ARG A 64 16.20 33.76 -16.22
C ARG A 64 16.06 35.21 -16.61
N LYS A 65 15.29 35.48 -17.67
CA LYS A 65 14.95 36.85 -18.11
C LYS A 65 13.88 37.49 -17.25
N GLU A 66 12.82 36.75 -16.89
CA GLU A 66 11.70 37.26 -16.07
C GLU A 66 12.11 37.38 -14.59
N ASP A 67 12.94 36.43 -14.08
CA ASP A 67 13.49 36.47 -12.72
C ASP A 67 14.94 35.96 -12.65
N PRO A 68 15.92 36.85 -12.74
CA PRO A 68 17.34 36.49 -12.65
C PRO A 68 17.80 36.19 -11.20
N SER A 69 16.96 36.40 -10.20
CA SER A 69 17.32 36.28 -8.77
C SER A 69 17.14 34.87 -8.20
N ARG A 70 16.29 34.05 -8.82
CA ARG A 70 15.97 32.70 -8.32
C ARG A 70 16.57 31.60 -9.19
N TYR A 71 16.74 30.42 -8.58
CA TYR A 71 17.25 29.24 -9.26
C TYR A 71 16.19 28.59 -10.16
N THR A 72 16.68 27.85 -11.17
CA THR A 72 15.84 27.04 -12.06
C THR A 72 16.06 25.56 -11.81
N MET A 73 15.03 24.73 -11.98
CA MET A 73 15.09 23.30 -11.77
C MET A 73 14.28 22.51 -12.80
N MET A 74 14.78 21.34 -13.19
CA MET A 74 14.03 20.30 -13.88
C MET A 74 14.00 19.04 -13.01
N ALA A 75 12.87 18.34 -12.97
CA ALA A 75 12.73 17.05 -12.32
C ALA A 75 12.84 15.90 -13.33
N TYR A 76 13.73 14.95 -13.05
CA TYR A 76 14.06 13.81 -13.92
C TYR A 76 13.56 12.51 -13.27
N HIS A 77 12.95 11.62 -14.06
CA HIS A 77 12.78 10.25 -13.60
C HIS A 77 14.09 9.47 -13.64
N ASN A 78 14.16 8.30 -13.00
CA ASN A 78 15.35 7.46 -12.89
C ASN A 78 15.80 6.88 -14.25
N ALA A 79 16.25 7.75 -15.16
CA ALA A 79 16.84 7.38 -16.45
C ALA A 79 17.88 8.41 -16.91
N PRO A 80 18.99 8.59 -16.18
CA PRO A 80 19.97 9.66 -16.43
C PRO A 80 20.49 9.69 -17.85
N ASP A 81 20.78 8.53 -18.44
CA ASP A 81 21.33 8.43 -19.81
C ASP A 81 20.40 9.03 -20.87
N LEU A 82 19.08 8.97 -20.67
CA LEU A 82 18.12 9.58 -21.60
C LEU A 82 18.21 11.10 -21.58
N TYR A 83 18.30 11.68 -20.38
CA TYR A 83 18.41 13.12 -20.21
C TYR A 83 19.73 13.66 -20.69
N GLU A 84 20.82 12.91 -20.56
CA GLU A 84 22.15 13.26 -21.12
C GLU A 84 22.12 13.24 -22.64
N ARG A 85 21.61 12.17 -23.24
CA ARG A 85 21.46 12.08 -24.71
C ARG A 85 20.61 13.21 -25.30
N ALA A 86 19.68 13.75 -24.53
CA ALA A 86 18.87 14.90 -24.91
C ALA A 86 19.45 16.24 -24.47
N HIS A 87 20.69 16.29 -23.93
CA HIS A 87 21.39 17.48 -23.43
C HIS A 87 20.60 18.28 -22.38
N LEU A 88 19.73 17.62 -21.61
CA LEU A 88 18.86 18.28 -20.64
C LEU A 88 19.52 18.48 -19.27
N THR A 89 20.51 17.66 -18.92
CA THR A 89 21.20 17.72 -17.62
C THR A 89 22.05 18.99 -17.45
N GLU A 90 22.44 19.64 -18.54
CA GLU A 90 23.26 20.84 -18.56
C GLU A 90 22.45 22.15 -18.37
N ILE A 91 21.13 22.11 -18.68
CA ILE A 91 20.31 23.31 -18.83
C ILE A 91 19.94 23.97 -17.50
N PRO A 92 19.29 23.28 -16.55
CA PRO A 92 18.85 23.90 -15.30
C PRO A 92 20.03 24.14 -14.34
N MET A 93 19.85 25.06 -13.42
CA MET A 93 20.82 25.31 -12.34
C MET A 93 20.84 24.16 -11.33
N ILE A 94 19.68 23.59 -11.03
CA ILE A 94 19.45 22.53 -10.06
C ILE A 94 18.88 21.29 -10.76
N MET A 95 19.40 20.11 -10.38
CA MET A 95 18.89 18.83 -10.84
C MET A 95 17.97 18.24 -9.78
N GLY A 96 16.70 18.03 -10.12
CA GLY A 96 15.75 17.29 -9.32
C GLY A 96 15.62 15.85 -9.80
N TRP A 97 15.56 14.89 -8.87
CA TRP A 97 15.41 13.48 -9.20
C TRP A 97 14.15 12.91 -8.55
N ASN A 98 13.26 12.33 -9.37
CA ASN A 98 12.12 11.54 -8.91
C ASN A 98 12.57 10.09 -8.80
N LEU A 99 12.66 9.58 -7.59
CA LEU A 99 13.30 8.29 -7.28
C LEU A 99 12.38 7.38 -6.49
N TYR A 100 12.21 6.15 -6.99
CA TYR A 100 11.25 5.19 -6.44
C TYR A 100 11.84 3.78 -6.24
N GLN A 101 13.13 3.69 -5.93
CA GLN A 101 13.79 2.43 -5.55
C GLN A 101 13.11 1.83 -4.31
N GLY A 102 12.85 0.52 -4.34
CA GLY A 102 12.02 -0.13 -3.33
C GLY A 102 10.51 0.01 -3.59
N TRP A 103 10.08 0.73 -4.65
CA TRP A 103 8.69 0.75 -5.10
C TRP A 103 8.57 0.31 -6.56
N TYR A 104 8.87 1.16 -7.54
CA TYR A 104 8.88 0.74 -8.95
C TYR A 104 10.10 -0.12 -9.29
N GLU A 105 11.26 0.17 -8.74
CA GLU A 105 12.43 -0.71 -8.79
C GLU A 105 12.54 -1.54 -7.52
N PRO A 106 13.00 -2.81 -7.62
CA PRO A 106 12.90 -3.76 -6.50
C PRO A 106 13.87 -3.49 -5.36
N ASP A 107 15.07 -2.99 -5.63
CA ASP A 107 16.13 -2.82 -4.63
C ASP A 107 16.07 -1.42 -4.00
N ILE A 108 15.68 -1.36 -2.73
CA ILE A 108 15.61 -0.09 -1.99
C ILE A 108 17.02 0.50 -1.75
N ASP A 109 18.03 -0.36 -1.61
CA ASP A 109 19.42 0.08 -1.38
C ASP A 109 20.07 0.64 -2.64
N GLU A 110 19.46 0.54 -3.81
CA GLU A 110 19.91 1.22 -5.01
C GLU A 110 19.69 2.74 -4.92
N PHE A 111 18.81 3.20 -4.05
CA PHE A 111 18.54 4.62 -3.84
C PHE A 111 19.80 5.40 -3.45
N GLN A 112 20.47 5.01 -2.36
CA GLN A 112 21.67 5.70 -1.91
C GLN A 112 22.82 5.56 -2.90
N ARG A 113 22.99 4.40 -3.55
CA ARG A 113 24.02 4.21 -4.58
C ARG A 113 23.82 5.12 -5.78
N LEU A 114 22.56 5.37 -6.16
CA LEU A 114 22.22 6.29 -7.23
C LEU A 114 22.55 7.74 -6.87
N LEU A 115 22.22 8.17 -5.64
CA LEU A 115 22.58 9.51 -5.16
C LEU A 115 24.09 9.74 -5.18
N ASP A 116 24.88 8.76 -4.72
CA ASP A 116 26.33 8.84 -4.68
C ASP A 116 26.89 8.91 -6.13
N ARG A 117 26.43 8.07 -7.06
CA ARG A 117 26.81 8.13 -8.47
C ARG A 117 26.43 9.45 -9.14
N ALA A 118 25.23 9.98 -8.84
CA ALA A 118 24.81 11.27 -9.39
C ALA A 118 25.69 12.42 -8.90
N HIS A 119 26.05 12.41 -7.61
CA HIS A 119 26.98 13.40 -7.05
C HIS A 119 28.35 13.36 -7.72
N ASP A 120 28.92 12.16 -7.91
CA ASP A 120 30.22 11.98 -8.55
C ASP A 120 30.21 12.38 -10.04
N LYS A 121 29.13 12.08 -10.73
CA LYS A 121 28.98 12.33 -12.17
C LYS A 121 28.71 13.80 -12.48
N TYR A 122 27.82 14.45 -11.72
CA TYR A 122 27.37 15.82 -11.98
C TYR A 122 28.05 16.82 -11.04
N LYS A 123 29.38 16.78 -10.97
CA LYS A 123 30.18 17.68 -10.11
C LYS A 123 29.83 19.14 -10.35
N GLY A 124 29.57 19.88 -9.28
CA GLY A 124 29.19 21.29 -9.33
C GLY A 124 27.70 21.57 -9.56
N LYS A 125 26.87 20.54 -9.77
CA LYS A 125 25.42 20.69 -9.78
C LYS A 125 24.84 20.51 -8.38
N VAL A 126 23.83 21.30 -8.05
CA VAL A 126 23.01 21.10 -6.84
C VAL A 126 22.00 19.99 -7.12
N LEU A 127 21.90 19.01 -6.22
CA LEU A 127 21.01 17.87 -6.35
C LEU A 127 19.86 17.98 -5.34
N LEU A 128 18.64 17.73 -5.81
CA LEU A 128 17.44 17.57 -5.00
C LEU A 128 16.82 16.20 -5.29
N VAL A 129 16.17 15.61 -4.29
CA VAL A 129 15.21 14.51 -4.50
C VAL A 129 13.81 15.12 -4.54
N THR A 130 13.19 15.15 -5.72
CA THR A 130 11.96 15.91 -5.97
C THR A 130 10.70 15.09 -5.84
N GLU A 131 10.81 13.76 -5.95
CA GLU A 131 9.72 12.84 -5.64
C GLU A 131 10.25 11.52 -5.09
N TYR A 132 9.55 10.96 -4.10
CA TYR A 132 9.70 9.60 -3.59
C TYR A 132 8.46 9.25 -2.76
N GLY A 133 8.12 7.97 -2.65
CA GLY A 133 7.02 7.52 -1.80
C GLY A 133 6.29 6.28 -2.36
N PRO A 134 6.00 5.27 -1.54
CA PRO A 134 5.19 4.12 -1.91
C PRO A 134 3.70 4.45 -1.78
N GLY A 135 2.84 3.67 -2.42
CA GLY A 135 1.42 3.68 -2.15
C GLY A 135 1.11 3.05 -0.79
N VAL A 136 0.19 3.63 -0.03
CA VAL A 136 -0.23 3.14 1.30
C VAL A 136 -1.74 3.24 1.46
N ASP A 137 -2.41 2.12 1.70
CA ASP A 137 -3.80 2.08 2.15
C ASP A 137 -3.83 1.98 3.69
N PRO A 138 -4.40 2.98 4.40
CA PRO A 138 -4.40 2.98 5.87
C PRO A 138 -5.25 1.88 6.50
N ARG A 139 -5.96 1.08 5.71
CA ARG A 139 -6.74 -0.08 6.17
C ARG A 139 -5.95 -1.38 6.10
N LEU A 140 -4.77 -1.37 5.42
CA LEU A 140 -3.92 -2.54 5.22
C LEU A 140 -2.73 -2.52 6.16
N HIS A 141 -2.50 -3.64 6.83
CA HIS A 141 -1.39 -3.86 7.75
C HIS A 141 -0.68 -5.19 7.45
N SER A 142 0.63 -5.26 7.69
CA SER A 142 1.41 -6.48 7.48
C SER A 142 2.56 -6.56 8.47
N TYR A 143 2.74 -7.75 9.09
CA TYR A 143 3.96 -8.06 9.86
C TYR A 143 5.03 -8.76 9.01
N LYS A 144 4.77 -8.90 7.71
CA LYS A 144 5.72 -9.32 6.68
C LYS A 144 5.58 -8.39 5.47
N PRO A 145 5.85 -7.09 5.65
CA PRO A 145 5.62 -6.11 4.62
C PRO A 145 6.53 -6.34 3.42
N GLU A 146 5.98 -6.20 2.24
CA GLU A 146 6.70 -6.31 0.98
C GLU A 146 6.26 -5.22 -0.01
N ARG A 147 7.08 -4.99 -1.01
CA ARG A 147 6.80 -4.05 -2.09
C ARG A 147 5.45 -4.35 -2.76
N PHE A 148 4.63 -3.33 -2.98
CA PHE A 148 3.28 -3.40 -3.54
C PHE A 148 2.24 -4.11 -2.65
N ASP A 149 2.51 -4.28 -1.35
CA ASP A 149 1.49 -4.76 -0.42
C ASP A 149 0.58 -3.64 0.12
N PHE A 150 0.94 -2.38 -0.15
CA PHE A 150 0.24 -1.16 0.26
C PHE A 150 0.05 -1.02 1.79
N SER A 151 0.75 -1.79 2.60
CA SER A 151 0.63 -1.74 4.05
C SER A 151 1.24 -0.46 4.64
N GLN A 152 0.72 -0.04 5.80
CA GLN A 152 1.29 1.07 6.58
C GLN A 152 2.75 0.78 6.96
N GLU A 153 3.05 -0.46 7.30
CA GLU A 153 4.36 -0.91 7.74
C GLU A 153 5.40 -0.81 6.62
N TYR A 154 5.03 -1.18 5.37
CA TYR A 154 5.92 -0.96 4.23
C TYR A 154 6.18 0.52 3.98
N GLY A 155 5.13 1.34 4.10
CA GLY A 155 5.26 2.79 4.02
C GLY A 155 6.30 3.35 4.99
N ILE A 156 6.28 2.90 6.25
CA ILE A 156 7.24 3.33 7.27
C ILE A 156 8.65 2.85 6.97
N ILE A 157 8.83 1.58 6.57
CA ILE A 157 10.15 1.04 6.17
C ILE A 157 10.76 1.89 5.06
N TYR A 158 9.98 2.16 4.01
CA TYR A 158 10.42 2.94 2.86
C TYR A 158 10.83 4.37 3.24
N HIS A 159 9.93 5.10 3.91
CA HIS A 159 10.18 6.51 4.24
C HIS A 159 11.29 6.70 5.27
N ARG A 160 11.45 5.78 6.24
CA ARG A 160 12.58 5.80 7.17
C ARG A 160 13.91 5.59 6.45
N HIS A 161 13.98 4.63 5.53
CA HIS A 161 15.17 4.38 4.71
C HIS A 161 15.55 5.64 3.92
N TYR A 162 14.61 6.21 3.17
CA TYR A 162 14.85 7.37 2.32
C TYR A 162 15.29 8.60 3.14
N LEU A 163 14.58 8.92 4.22
CA LEU A 163 14.93 10.06 5.06
C LEU A 163 16.34 9.92 5.63
N ARG A 164 16.68 8.75 6.18
CA ARG A 164 18.00 8.48 6.73
C ARG A 164 19.10 8.67 5.68
N GLU A 165 18.92 8.08 4.49
CA GLU A 165 19.92 8.14 3.43
C GLU A 165 20.11 9.55 2.87
N MET A 166 19.03 10.34 2.74
CA MET A 166 19.13 11.74 2.32
C MET A 166 19.81 12.61 3.38
N MET A 167 19.43 12.46 4.64
CA MET A 167 20.02 13.25 5.76
C MET A 167 21.49 12.90 5.99
N ALA A 168 21.94 11.72 5.67
CA ALA A 168 23.34 11.31 5.74
C ALA A 168 24.24 11.91 4.62
N ARG A 169 23.64 12.55 3.61
CA ARG A 169 24.35 13.07 2.42
C ARG A 169 24.26 14.58 2.32
N PRO A 170 25.27 15.33 2.85
CA PRO A 170 25.25 16.80 2.85
C PRO A 170 25.18 17.45 1.45
N PHE A 171 25.48 16.71 0.40
CA PHE A 171 25.37 17.18 -0.98
C PHE A 171 23.93 17.17 -1.53
N ILE A 172 22.97 16.53 -0.83
CA ILE A 172 21.55 16.65 -1.14
C ILE A 172 21.02 17.92 -0.50
N ALA A 173 20.76 18.93 -1.32
CA ALA A 173 20.37 20.26 -0.85
C ALA A 173 18.92 20.32 -0.31
N GLY A 174 18.08 19.37 -0.69
CA GLY A 174 16.70 19.28 -0.22
C GLY A 174 15.95 18.11 -0.85
N PHE A 175 14.77 17.85 -0.30
CA PHE A 175 13.90 16.78 -0.79
C PHE A 175 12.42 17.11 -0.59
N THR A 176 11.58 16.62 -1.49
CA THR A 176 10.12 16.67 -1.40
C THR A 176 9.55 15.31 -1.71
N MET A 177 8.61 14.85 -0.89
CA MET A 177 7.95 13.56 -1.13
C MET A 177 6.78 13.71 -2.09
N TRP A 178 6.47 12.64 -2.80
CA TRP A 178 5.22 12.50 -3.52
C TRP A 178 4.29 11.57 -2.74
N ASN A 179 3.29 12.09 -1.97
CA ASN A 179 2.95 13.50 -1.90
C ASN A 179 2.27 13.85 -0.56
N LEU A 180 1.69 15.06 -0.41
CA LEU A 180 1.07 15.47 0.84
C LEU A 180 -0.22 14.70 1.11
N ASN A 181 -1.15 14.64 0.14
CA ASN A 181 -2.45 13.99 0.30
C ASN A 181 -2.79 13.08 -0.89
N ASP A 182 -3.52 12.03 -0.60
CA ASP A 182 -4.15 11.22 -1.63
C ASP A 182 -5.02 12.10 -2.53
N PHE A 183 -5.12 11.74 -3.81
CA PHE A 183 -5.94 12.46 -4.77
C PHE A 183 -6.53 11.54 -5.82
N TYR A 184 -7.66 11.92 -6.38
CA TYR A 184 -8.28 11.16 -7.45
C TYR A 184 -7.44 11.17 -8.71
N SER A 185 -7.30 10.01 -9.32
CA SER A 185 -6.53 9.80 -10.55
C SER A 185 -7.17 8.66 -11.33
N GLU A 186 -7.87 8.97 -12.42
CA GLU A 186 -8.67 8.02 -13.20
C GLU A 186 -7.89 6.77 -13.63
N SER A 187 -6.66 6.96 -14.10
CA SER A 187 -5.84 5.87 -14.61
C SER A 187 -5.17 5.01 -13.52
N ARG A 188 -5.37 5.33 -12.23
CA ARG A 188 -4.76 4.56 -11.15
C ARG A 188 -5.58 3.33 -10.83
N VAL A 189 -4.86 2.21 -10.81
CA VAL A 189 -5.30 0.94 -10.26
C VAL A 189 -4.30 0.62 -9.14
N ASP A 190 -4.73 0.82 -7.92
CA ASP A 190 -3.93 0.61 -6.69
C ASP A 190 -4.85 -0.09 -5.66
N ALA A 191 -4.44 -0.20 -4.40
CA ALA A 191 -5.30 -0.78 -3.36
C ALA A 191 -6.65 -0.04 -3.22
N VAL A 192 -6.65 1.27 -3.47
CA VAL A 192 -7.86 2.08 -3.59
C VAL A 192 -8.00 2.52 -5.05
N PRO A 193 -8.99 2.02 -5.78
CA PRO A 193 -9.17 2.33 -7.20
C PRO A 193 -9.36 3.82 -7.47
N HIS A 194 -8.83 4.27 -8.60
CA HIS A 194 -8.92 5.67 -9.07
C HIS A 194 -8.38 6.71 -8.08
N VAL A 195 -7.49 6.26 -7.17
CA VAL A 195 -6.83 7.12 -6.18
C VAL A 195 -5.32 6.90 -6.25
N ASN A 196 -4.57 7.99 -6.39
CA ASN A 196 -3.14 7.96 -6.07
C ASN A 196 -3.00 7.99 -4.54
N ASN A 197 -2.69 6.86 -3.93
CA ASN A 197 -2.64 6.69 -2.48
C ASN A 197 -1.24 6.87 -1.87
N LYS A 198 -0.37 7.64 -2.53
CA LYS A 198 0.98 7.97 -2.04
C LYS A 198 1.01 9.13 -1.03
N GLY A 199 -0.14 9.73 -0.72
CA GLY A 199 -0.26 10.79 0.26
C GLY A 199 0.17 10.36 1.66
N VAL A 200 0.78 11.25 2.44
CA VAL A 200 1.00 11.04 3.88
C VAL A 200 -0.29 11.25 4.68
N VAL A 201 -1.27 11.92 4.08
CA VAL A 201 -2.65 11.95 4.54
C VAL A 201 -3.59 11.46 3.45
N GLY A 202 -4.74 10.94 3.82
CA GLY A 202 -5.75 10.45 2.90
C GLY A 202 -6.55 11.57 2.21
N LEU A 203 -7.57 11.18 1.43
CA LEU A 203 -8.44 12.11 0.68
C LEU A 203 -9.11 13.15 1.57
N ASN A 204 -9.55 12.76 2.76
CA ASN A 204 -10.22 13.62 3.75
C ASN A 204 -9.26 14.17 4.81
N ARG A 205 -7.94 14.14 4.54
CA ARG A 205 -6.88 14.60 5.44
C ARG A 205 -6.70 13.75 6.70
N GLU A 206 -7.22 12.53 6.75
CA GLU A 206 -6.89 11.55 7.78
C GLU A 206 -5.38 11.22 7.71
N LYS A 207 -4.76 11.16 8.89
CA LYS A 207 -3.30 11.08 8.99
C LYS A 207 -2.86 9.61 8.96
N LYS A 208 -2.05 9.25 7.96
CA LYS A 208 -1.38 7.94 7.92
C LYS A 208 -0.18 7.92 8.88
N ASP A 209 0.37 6.76 9.17
CA ASP A 209 1.54 6.62 10.05
C ASP A 209 2.75 7.39 9.53
N VAL A 210 2.92 7.44 8.22
CA VAL A 210 3.98 8.23 7.56
C VAL A 210 3.90 9.72 7.91
N TYR A 211 2.69 10.29 8.06
CA TYR A 211 2.51 11.66 8.53
C TYR A 211 3.11 11.84 9.94
N TRP A 212 2.80 10.92 10.85
CA TRP A 212 3.29 11.00 12.22
C TRP A 212 4.81 10.82 12.30
N PHE A 213 5.36 9.91 11.49
CA PHE A 213 6.80 9.75 11.34
C PHE A 213 7.47 11.06 10.92
N TYR A 214 7.05 11.69 9.82
CA TYR A 214 7.63 12.95 9.38
C TYR A 214 7.41 14.10 10.38
N LYS A 215 6.26 14.14 11.02
CA LYS A 215 5.99 15.14 12.04
C LYS A 215 6.97 15.06 13.21
N THR A 216 7.33 13.85 13.64
CA THR A 216 8.33 13.67 14.70
C THR A 216 9.75 13.94 14.20
N ALA A 217 10.09 13.50 13.00
CA ALA A 217 11.42 13.66 12.43
C ALA A 217 11.79 15.13 12.10
N LEU A 218 10.80 15.93 11.69
CA LEU A 218 11.03 17.31 11.25
C LEU A 218 10.66 18.37 12.31
N SER A 219 10.05 17.97 13.43
CA SER A 219 9.65 18.91 14.48
C SER A 219 10.80 19.20 15.46
N ARG A 220 10.94 20.47 15.82
CA ARG A 220 11.79 20.89 16.94
C ARG A 220 11.07 20.82 18.29
N ARG A 221 9.75 20.63 18.30
CA ARG A 221 8.96 20.47 19.53
C ARG A 221 8.92 18.99 19.90
N PRO A 222 8.94 18.67 21.20
CA PRO A 222 8.76 17.29 21.66
C PRO A 222 7.43 16.69 21.18
N ILE A 223 7.49 15.49 20.63
CA ILE A 223 6.33 14.76 20.09
C ILE A 223 6.43 13.29 20.49
N LEU A 224 5.29 12.73 20.87
CA LEU A 224 5.10 11.31 21.14
C LEU A 224 3.75 10.87 20.57
N VAL A 225 3.73 9.82 19.73
CA VAL A 225 2.51 9.30 19.10
C VAL A 225 2.60 7.79 18.98
N ILE A 226 1.58 7.09 19.47
CA ILE A 226 1.37 5.67 19.20
C ILE A 226 0.90 5.54 17.75
N GLY A 227 1.60 4.77 16.93
CA GLY A 227 1.24 4.54 15.53
C GLY A 227 0.10 3.54 15.34
N ASN A 228 -0.23 3.25 14.07
CA ASN A 228 -1.39 2.45 13.68
C ASN A 228 -2.69 2.95 14.34
N ARG A 229 -2.79 4.27 14.52
CA ARG A 229 -3.87 4.94 15.29
C ARG A 229 -5.24 4.74 14.70
N GLU A 230 -5.31 4.65 13.37
CA GLU A 230 -6.56 4.49 12.65
C GLU A 230 -7.00 3.01 12.58
N TRP A 231 -6.12 2.08 12.91
CA TRP A 231 -6.46 0.65 13.01
C TRP A 231 -7.01 0.31 14.40
N LYS A 232 -8.26 0.64 14.61
CA LYS A 232 -8.94 0.53 15.92
C LYS A 232 -9.57 -0.83 16.16
N SER A 233 -9.96 -1.52 15.10
CA SER A 233 -10.53 -2.87 15.17
C SER A 233 -9.54 -3.87 14.61
N ARG A 234 -8.96 -4.70 15.49
CA ARG A 234 -7.92 -5.67 15.13
C ARG A 234 -8.37 -7.09 15.46
N GLY A 235 -7.77 -8.05 14.79
CA GLY A 235 -7.95 -9.46 15.09
C GLY A 235 -6.64 -10.22 14.99
N GLY A 236 -6.59 -11.38 15.63
CA GLY A 236 -5.44 -12.24 15.56
C GLY A 236 -5.60 -13.57 16.27
N VAL A 237 -4.75 -14.53 15.92
CA VAL A 237 -4.77 -15.88 16.49
C VAL A 237 -4.12 -15.86 17.87
N VAL A 238 -4.80 -16.42 18.84
CA VAL A 238 -4.36 -16.45 20.22
C VAL A 238 -3.15 -17.38 20.40
N ASN A 239 -2.22 -16.97 21.26
CA ASN A 239 -1.29 -17.89 21.89
C ASN A 239 -2.04 -18.65 23.00
N THR A 240 -2.21 -19.96 22.85
CA THR A 240 -2.99 -20.80 23.75
C THR A 240 -2.53 -20.78 25.21
N ALA A 241 -1.23 -20.58 25.46
CA ALA A 241 -0.69 -20.56 26.81
C ALA A 241 -1.04 -19.30 27.60
N GLN A 242 -1.22 -18.17 26.91
CA GLN A 242 -1.31 -16.84 27.50
C GLN A 242 -2.66 -16.14 27.29
N LYS A 243 -3.54 -16.70 26.44
CA LYS A 243 -4.84 -16.11 26.04
C LYS A 243 -4.72 -14.68 25.49
N GLU A 244 -3.63 -14.42 24.79
CA GLU A 244 -3.32 -13.14 24.19
C GLU A 244 -2.78 -13.33 22.75
N CYS A 245 -2.86 -12.30 21.94
CA CYS A 245 -2.24 -12.24 20.62
C CYS A 245 -1.19 -11.14 20.62
N ILE A 246 0.05 -11.49 20.31
CA ILE A 246 1.13 -10.51 20.21
C ILE A 246 1.10 -9.86 18.84
N GLN A 247 0.99 -8.52 18.80
CA GLN A 247 1.12 -7.72 17.60
C GLN A 247 2.06 -6.54 17.83
N SER A 248 2.89 -6.25 16.84
CA SER A 248 3.82 -5.12 16.92
C SER A 248 3.08 -3.80 16.73
N VAL A 249 3.41 -2.81 17.57
CA VAL A 249 2.86 -1.44 17.54
C VAL A 249 4.00 -0.45 17.47
N PRO A 250 4.07 0.40 16.45
CA PRO A 250 5.07 1.46 16.36
C PRO A 250 4.73 2.62 17.31
N VAL A 251 5.77 3.24 17.85
CA VAL A 251 5.68 4.50 18.57
C VAL A 251 6.63 5.49 17.92
N PHE A 252 6.10 6.63 17.48
CA PHE A 252 6.86 7.72 16.87
C PHE A 252 7.20 8.76 17.93
N SER A 253 8.47 9.12 18.06
CA SER A 253 8.90 10.16 19.00
C SER A 253 10.23 10.78 18.56
N ASN A 254 10.48 12.02 19.00
CA ASN A 254 11.79 12.66 18.99
C ASN A 254 12.41 12.74 20.39
N ALA A 255 11.88 12.00 21.37
CA ALA A 255 12.55 11.73 22.64
C ALA A 255 13.61 10.62 22.45
N GLU A 256 14.56 10.51 23.38
CA GLU A 256 15.60 9.48 23.33
C GLU A 256 15.05 8.08 23.63
N GLU A 257 14.07 8.00 24.54
CA GLU A 257 13.49 6.75 25.03
C GLU A 257 11.99 6.91 25.22
N VAL A 258 11.23 5.84 24.94
CA VAL A 258 9.79 5.75 25.18
C VAL A 258 9.46 4.51 25.99
N GLU A 259 8.45 4.57 26.86
CA GLU A 259 7.88 3.44 27.56
C GLU A 259 6.43 3.26 27.09
N LEU A 260 6.05 2.01 26.82
CA LEU A 260 4.69 1.66 26.42
C LEU A 260 4.03 0.79 27.45
N PHE A 261 2.78 1.07 27.74
CA PHE A 261 1.90 0.28 28.62
C PHE A 261 0.73 -0.28 27.81
N VAL A 262 0.30 -1.48 28.16
CA VAL A 262 -0.97 -2.08 27.72
C VAL A 262 -1.79 -2.45 28.97
N ASN A 263 -3.02 -1.96 29.04
CA ASN A 263 -3.93 -2.23 30.16
C ASN A 263 -3.26 -1.97 31.54
N ASN A 264 -2.54 -0.84 31.67
CA ASN A 264 -1.74 -0.42 32.82
C ASN A 264 -0.51 -1.30 33.15
N LYS A 265 -0.15 -2.26 32.31
CA LYS A 265 1.07 -3.08 32.47
C LYS A 265 2.17 -2.54 31.56
N SER A 266 3.32 -2.19 32.15
CA SER A 266 4.49 -1.75 31.39
C SER A 266 5.04 -2.87 30.53
N LEU A 267 5.36 -2.54 29.28
CA LEU A 267 6.12 -3.38 28.34
C LEU A 267 7.61 -3.01 28.35
N GLY A 268 8.02 -2.13 29.28
CA GLY A 268 9.38 -1.63 29.41
C GLY A 268 9.65 -0.43 28.48
N LYS A 269 10.89 0.02 28.56
CA LYS A 269 11.40 1.15 27.82
C LYS A 269 12.16 0.69 26.58
N LYS A 270 12.05 1.46 25.50
CA LYS A 270 12.83 1.26 24.28
C LYS A 270 13.46 2.56 23.82
N LYS A 271 14.70 2.48 23.38
CA LYS A 271 15.39 3.57 22.70
C LYS A 271 14.69 3.88 21.38
N VAL A 272 14.58 5.16 21.08
CA VAL A 272 14.03 5.65 19.81
C VAL A 272 15.17 5.74 18.80
N GLU A 273 15.02 5.05 17.67
CA GLU A 273 15.97 5.08 16.56
C GLU A 273 15.27 5.59 15.29
N ASP A 274 15.83 6.60 14.64
CA ASP A 274 15.20 7.27 13.49
C ASP A 274 13.73 7.65 13.77
N ASN A 275 13.46 8.27 14.91
CA ASN A 275 12.13 8.69 15.36
C ASN A 275 11.10 7.57 15.55
N TYR A 276 11.54 6.34 15.76
CA TYR A 276 10.72 5.14 15.76
C TYR A 276 11.16 4.15 16.86
N ALA A 277 10.20 3.58 17.57
CA ALA A 277 10.38 2.42 18.43
C ALA A 277 9.25 1.41 18.17
N LEU A 278 9.54 0.10 18.16
CA LEU A 278 8.56 -0.95 17.89
C LEU A 278 8.37 -1.82 19.12
N PHE A 279 7.13 -1.95 19.60
CA PHE A 279 6.77 -2.76 20.75
C PHE A 279 5.94 -3.96 20.35
N ASP A 280 6.24 -5.13 20.90
CA ASP A 280 5.41 -6.33 20.82
C ASP A 280 4.36 -6.26 21.93
N VAL A 281 3.10 -6.04 21.56
CA VAL A 281 1.99 -5.77 22.47
C VAL A 281 1.11 -7.01 22.59
N PRO A 282 0.95 -7.57 23.82
CA PRO A 282 0.05 -8.69 24.08
C PRO A 282 -1.40 -8.20 24.23
N PHE A 283 -2.17 -8.30 23.14
CA PHE A 283 -3.58 -7.94 23.13
C PHE A 283 -4.45 -9.05 23.71
N VAL A 284 -5.38 -8.68 24.59
CA VAL A 284 -6.45 -9.54 25.08
C VAL A 284 -7.74 -9.30 24.30
N GLY A 285 -8.71 -10.20 24.38
CA GLY A 285 -10.02 -10.03 23.75
C GLY A 285 -10.78 -8.83 24.34
N GLY A 286 -11.42 -8.05 23.46
CA GLY A 286 -12.17 -6.85 23.86
C GLY A 286 -11.34 -5.58 23.78
N GLU A 287 -11.66 -4.59 24.61
CA GLU A 287 -10.97 -3.30 24.64
C GLU A 287 -9.59 -3.40 25.30
N ASN A 288 -8.58 -2.86 24.62
CA ASN A 288 -7.22 -2.69 25.14
C ASN A 288 -6.85 -1.21 25.12
N LEU A 289 -6.30 -0.73 26.24
CA LEU A 289 -5.79 0.62 26.38
C LEU A 289 -4.27 0.61 26.24
N LEU A 290 -3.75 1.29 25.23
CA LEU A 290 -2.33 1.57 25.09
C LEU A 290 -2.03 2.96 25.64
N GLU A 291 -0.92 3.10 26.36
CA GLU A 291 -0.41 4.37 26.86
C GLU A 291 1.10 4.43 26.61
N ALA A 292 1.54 5.42 25.86
CA ALA A 292 2.96 5.72 25.68
C ALA A 292 3.36 6.94 26.53
N VAL A 293 4.53 6.87 27.16
CA VAL A 293 5.12 7.99 27.90
C VAL A 293 6.57 8.18 27.50
N ALA A 294 7.02 9.44 27.51
CA ALA A 294 8.41 9.81 27.27
C ALA A 294 8.77 11.11 28.01
N VAL A 295 10.06 11.38 28.14
CA VAL A 295 10.60 12.65 28.64
C VAL A 295 11.52 13.22 27.56
N ALA A 296 11.31 14.48 27.19
CA ALA A 296 12.15 15.20 26.25
C ALA A 296 12.51 16.57 26.84
N GLY A 297 13.72 16.71 27.37
CA GLY A 297 14.12 17.85 28.22
C GLY A 297 13.21 17.93 29.45
N ASP A 298 12.61 19.09 29.68
CA ASP A 298 11.67 19.31 30.81
C ASP A 298 10.21 18.84 30.48
N SER A 299 9.95 18.37 29.27
CA SER A 299 8.61 18.01 28.82
C SER A 299 8.30 16.55 29.11
N LYS A 300 7.22 16.31 29.85
CA LYS A 300 6.61 14.98 30.00
C LYS A 300 5.58 14.80 28.89
N LEU A 301 5.77 13.79 28.07
CA LEU A 301 4.91 13.46 26.94
C LEU A 301 4.06 12.24 27.29
N ARG A 302 2.81 12.25 26.84
CA ARG A 302 1.87 11.15 27.00
C ARG A 302 0.97 11.06 25.78
N ASP A 303 0.75 9.84 25.29
CA ASP A 303 -0.24 9.55 24.26
C ASP A 303 -1.01 8.28 24.61
N MET A 304 -2.29 8.21 24.23
CA MET A 304 -3.18 7.08 24.54
C MET A 304 -3.95 6.64 23.30
N LEU A 305 -4.18 5.33 23.20
CA LEU A 305 -4.95 4.72 22.11
C LEU A 305 -5.78 3.55 22.64
N ARG A 306 -7.08 3.51 22.29
CA ARG A 306 -7.96 2.37 22.56
C ARG A 306 -8.09 1.51 21.31
N ILE A 307 -7.98 0.20 21.49
CA ILE A 307 -8.06 -0.80 20.41
C ILE A 307 -9.05 -1.86 20.83
N GLN A 308 -10.03 -2.13 19.96
CA GLN A 308 -10.91 -3.29 20.07
C GLN A 308 -10.23 -4.49 19.42
N PHE A 309 -10.02 -5.58 20.16
CA PHE A 309 -9.30 -6.74 19.66
C PHE A 309 -10.17 -8.00 19.69
N GLN A 310 -10.26 -8.67 18.54
CA GLN A 310 -10.91 -9.96 18.38
C GLN A 310 -9.87 -11.07 18.48
N LEU A 311 -9.92 -11.87 19.54
CA LEU A 311 -9.12 -13.09 19.64
C LEU A 311 -9.79 -14.22 18.85
N VAL A 312 -8.99 -14.86 17.99
CA VAL A 312 -9.36 -16.10 17.29
C VAL A 312 -8.62 -17.25 17.95
N GLY A 313 -9.36 -18.25 18.41
CA GLY A 313 -8.75 -19.45 19.02
C GLY A 313 -7.81 -20.17 18.05
N SER A 314 -6.62 -20.55 18.51
CA SER A 314 -5.76 -21.47 17.76
C SER A 314 -6.32 -22.89 17.76
N GLN A 315 -7.12 -23.22 18.79
CA GLN A 315 -7.96 -24.42 18.89
C GLN A 315 -9.42 -23.96 18.97
N LEU A 316 -10.24 -24.26 17.96
CA LEU A 316 -11.58 -23.68 17.84
C LEU A 316 -12.62 -24.26 18.81
N LYS A 317 -12.29 -25.38 19.49
CA LYS A 317 -13.15 -25.99 20.52
C LYS A 317 -12.69 -25.63 21.94
N ASP A 318 -11.71 -24.72 22.08
CA ASP A 318 -11.29 -24.23 23.38
C ASP A 318 -12.39 -23.34 24.00
N GLU A 319 -13.00 -23.83 25.09
CA GLU A 319 -14.08 -23.11 25.80
C GLU A 319 -13.61 -21.79 26.42
N ALA A 320 -12.29 -21.65 26.64
CA ALA A 320 -11.73 -20.42 27.20
C ALA A 320 -11.72 -19.25 26.18
N ILE A 321 -11.80 -19.57 24.87
CA ILE A 321 -11.96 -18.61 23.78
C ILE A 321 -13.03 -19.16 22.84
N PRO A 322 -14.32 -19.02 23.21
CA PRO A 322 -15.41 -19.56 22.42
C PRO A 322 -15.41 -19.04 20.99
N PHE A 323 -15.57 -19.94 20.04
CA PHE A 323 -15.67 -19.56 18.63
C PHE A 323 -16.96 -18.76 18.39
N THR A 324 -16.81 -17.54 17.92
CA THR A 324 -17.91 -16.68 17.47
C THR A 324 -17.88 -16.43 15.99
N GLU A 325 -16.76 -15.92 15.48
CA GLU A 325 -16.55 -15.69 14.05
C GLU A 325 -15.06 -15.67 13.68
N ILE A 326 -14.79 -15.85 12.40
CA ILE A 326 -13.49 -15.65 11.78
C ILE A 326 -13.65 -15.05 10.37
N ASN A 327 -12.78 -14.08 10.04
CA ASN A 327 -12.75 -13.42 8.76
C ASN A 327 -11.31 -13.51 8.22
N VAL A 328 -11.11 -14.23 7.11
CA VAL A 328 -9.78 -14.59 6.61
C VAL A 328 -9.59 -14.08 5.19
N MET A 329 -8.52 -13.34 4.94
CA MET A 329 -8.02 -13.02 3.60
C MET A 329 -7.15 -14.18 3.11
N LEU A 330 -7.46 -14.73 1.94
CA LEU A 330 -6.69 -15.82 1.35
C LEU A 330 -5.67 -15.30 0.32
N GLY A 331 -4.55 -16.02 0.24
CA GLY A 331 -3.43 -15.61 -0.61
C GLY A 331 -2.66 -14.37 -0.12
N SER A 332 -2.85 -13.97 1.15
CA SER A 332 -2.28 -12.74 1.69
C SER A 332 -1.79 -12.89 3.13
N PRO A 333 -0.61 -12.36 3.48
CA PRO A 333 -0.14 -12.24 4.86
C PRO A 333 -0.66 -10.96 5.55
N ARG A 334 -1.52 -10.19 4.90
CA ARG A 334 -2.01 -8.88 5.37
C ARG A 334 -3.23 -9.01 6.27
N TYR A 335 -3.40 -8.01 7.13
CA TYR A 335 -4.62 -7.69 7.85
C TYR A 335 -5.34 -6.57 7.10
N PHE A 336 -6.67 -6.59 7.13
CA PHE A 336 -7.50 -5.54 6.56
C PHE A 336 -8.56 -5.13 7.57
N GLU A 337 -8.77 -3.83 7.74
CA GLU A 337 -9.85 -3.28 8.55
C GLU A 337 -11.01 -2.83 7.65
N ASP A 338 -12.12 -3.56 7.70
CA ASP A 338 -13.39 -3.07 7.16
C ASP A 338 -14.01 -2.09 8.15
N ARG A 339 -13.77 -0.81 7.91
CA ARG A 339 -14.25 0.28 8.79
C ARG A 339 -15.75 0.48 8.72
N THR A 340 -16.40 0.08 7.63
CA THR A 340 -17.85 0.21 7.44
C THR A 340 -18.60 -0.80 8.28
N ALA A 341 -18.16 -2.05 8.26
CA ALA A 341 -18.76 -3.13 9.04
C ALA A 341 -18.12 -3.29 10.43
N ASN A 342 -17.04 -2.56 10.73
CA ASN A 342 -16.21 -2.72 11.94
C ASN A 342 -15.72 -4.17 12.13
N VAL A 343 -15.23 -4.76 11.06
CA VAL A 343 -14.75 -6.14 10.98
C VAL A 343 -13.26 -6.18 10.73
N ALA A 344 -12.56 -6.97 11.53
CA ALA A 344 -11.14 -7.25 11.32
C ALA A 344 -10.98 -8.52 10.45
N TRP A 345 -10.26 -8.38 9.34
CA TRP A 345 -9.83 -9.49 8.49
C TRP A 345 -8.39 -9.85 8.84
N ILE A 346 -8.15 -11.14 9.06
CA ILE A 346 -6.83 -11.67 9.42
C ILE A 346 -6.21 -12.43 8.23
N PRO A 347 -4.88 -12.57 8.19
CA PRO A 347 -4.21 -13.36 7.16
C PRO A 347 -4.54 -14.84 7.27
N GLU A 348 -4.41 -15.54 6.15
CA GLU A 348 -4.56 -16.99 6.07
C GLU A 348 -3.48 -17.75 6.88
N GLN A 349 -3.80 -18.98 7.23
CA GLN A 349 -2.85 -19.96 7.71
C GLN A 349 -3.13 -21.34 7.10
N GLU A 350 -2.13 -22.21 7.08
CA GLU A 350 -2.32 -23.59 6.72
C GLU A 350 -3.09 -24.33 7.80
N TYR A 351 -4.05 -25.18 7.39
CA TYR A 351 -4.86 -25.95 8.32
C TYR A 351 -4.00 -26.90 9.18
N LYS A 352 -4.30 -26.93 10.46
CA LYS A 352 -3.81 -27.91 11.44
C LYS A 352 -4.99 -28.50 12.21
N PRO A 353 -4.95 -29.79 12.58
CA PRO A 353 -6.02 -30.41 13.40
C PRO A 353 -6.34 -29.61 14.66
N GLY A 354 -7.63 -29.45 14.92
CA GLY A 354 -8.16 -28.65 16.03
C GLY A 354 -8.31 -27.16 15.72
N SER A 355 -7.73 -26.67 14.62
CA SER A 355 -7.67 -25.26 14.22
C SER A 355 -8.53 -24.98 12.98
N TRP A 356 -8.09 -24.03 12.17
CA TRP A 356 -8.67 -23.64 10.90
C TRP A 356 -7.57 -23.33 9.88
N GLY A 357 -7.95 -23.29 8.61
CA GLY A 357 -7.04 -22.85 7.56
C GLY A 357 -7.29 -23.51 6.22
N PHE A 358 -6.46 -23.11 5.24
CA PHE A 358 -6.49 -23.66 3.89
C PHE A 358 -5.70 -24.97 3.81
N VAL A 359 -6.04 -25.78 2.81
CA VAL A 359 -5.28 -26.95 2.39
C VAL A 359 -4.94 -26.82 0.91
N GLY A 360 -3.64 -26.80 0.60
CA GLY A 360 -3.10 -26.70 -0.75
C GLY A 360 -3.21 -25.33 -1.40
N GLY A 361 -2.80 -25.25 -2.65
CA GLY A 361 -2.78 -24.03 -3.44
C GLY A 361 -1.61 -23.11 -3.10
N THR A 362 -1.51 -22.00 -3.84
CA THR A 362 -0.48 -20.96 -3.72
C THR A 362 -1.11 -19.58 -3.73
N SER A 363 -0.42 -18.60 -3.15
CA SER A 363 -0.84 -17.19 -3.23
C SER A 363 -0.72 -16.69 -4.66
N TYR A 364 -1.76 -16.01 -5.14
CA TYR A 364 -1.75 -15.35 -6.45
C TYR A 364 -0.75 -14.19 -6.45
N ARG A 365 0.03 -14.09 -7.52
CA ARG A 365 0.94 -12.97 -7.75
C ARG A 365 0.84 -12.50 -9.19
N ARG A 366 0.47 -11.24 -9.37
CA ARG A 366 0.43 -10.62 -10.70
C ARG A 366 1.85 -10.27 -11.16
N LYS A 367 2.13 -10.54 -12.43
CA LYS A 367 3.34 -10.03 -13.09
C LYS A 367 3.03 -8.66 -13.70
N THR A 368 3.84 -7.68 -13.38
CA THR A 368 3.73 -6.32 -13.91
C THR A 368 5.03 -5.91 -14.59
N GLY A 369 5.05 -4.76 -15.29
CA GLY A 369 6.28 -4.18 -15.82
C GLY A 369 7.33 -3.84 -14.74
N PHE A 370 6.90 -3.77 -13.47
CA PHE A 370 7.76 -3.49 -12.30
C PHE A 370 8.13 -4.77 -11.52
N GLY A 371 7.78 -5.95 -12.04
CA GLY A 371 8.04 -7.24 -11.40
C GLY A 371 6.78 -7.89 -10.82
N SER A 372 6.99 -8.89 -9.94
CA SER A 372 5.89 -9.61 -9.29
C SER A 372 5.36 -8.84 -8.08
N MET A 373 4.03 -8.70 -7.99
CA MET A 373 3.35 -8.12 -6.82
C MET A 373 2.45 -9.15 -6.15
N LEU A 374 2.23 -9.01 -4.86
CA LEU A 374 1.27 -9.81 -4.10
C LEU A 374 -0.15 -9.46 -4.54
N GLY A 375 -0.91 -10.48 -4.95
CA GLY A 375 -2.27 -10.27 -5.44
C GLY A 375 -2.31 -9.46 -6.73
N SER A 376 -3.25 -8.54 -6.82
CA SER A 376 -3.48 -7.62 -7.94
C SER A 376 -3.78 -6.22 -7.41
N ASP A 377 -3.62 -5.23 -8.26
CA ASP A 377 -3.97 -3.82 -8.03
C ASP A 377 -5.16 -3.38 -8.89
N ILE A 378 -5.84 -4.32 -9.53
CA ILE A 378 -6.99 -4.00 -10.40
C ILE A 378 -8.20 -3.56 -9.57
N ASP A 379 -9.00 -2.68 -10.18
CA ASP A 379 -10.29 -2.28 -9.61
C ASP A 379 -11.27 -3.46 -9.59
N ILE A 380 -11.87 -3.73 -8.44
CA ILE A 380 -12.87 -4.79 -8.26
C ILE A 380 -14.26 -4.14 -8.22
N LEU A 381 -15.04 -4.38 -9.25
CA LEU A 381 -16.38 -3.82 -9.38
C LEU A 381 -17.34 -4.33 -8.31
N GLY A 382 -18.21 -3.44 -7.85
CA GLY A 382 -19.30 -3.77 -6.94
C GLY A 382 -18.91 -3.89 -5.46
N THR A 383 -17.75 -3.36 -5.09
CA THR A 383 -17.29 -3.34 -3.69
C THR A 383 -16.36 -2.17 -3.40
N ASP A 384 -16.35 -1.70 -2.16
CA ASP A 384 -15.33 -0.79 -1.60
C ASP A 384 -14.25 -1.56 -0.80
N MET A 385 -14.42 -2.88 -0.68
CA MET A 385 -13.48 -3.77 0.00
C MET A 385 -12.48 -4.40 -1.00
N ASN A 386 -11.97 -3.62 -1.95
CA ASN A 386 -11.07 -4.11 -2.99
C ASN A 386 -9.95 -5.01 -2.47
N PRO A 387 -9.24 -4.70 -1.35
CA PRO A 387 -8.12 -5.51 -0.87
C PRO A 387 -8.48 -6.98 -0.57
N ILE A 388 -9.72 -7.27 -0.16
CA ILE A 388 -10.17 -8.64 0.12
C ILE A 388 -10.24 -9.47 -1.17
N PHE A 389 -10.60 -8.83 -2.29
CA PHE A 389 -10.78 -9.48 -3.58
C PHE A 389 -9.54 -9.42 -4.47
N GLN A 390 -8.58 -8.54 -4.16
CA GLN A 390 -7.34 -8.39 -4.91
C GLN A 390 -6.30 -9.46 -4.60
N THR A 391 -6.50 -10.26 -3.53
CA THR A 391 -5.67 -11.44 -3.24
C THR A 391 -6.50 -12.70 -3.32
N GLN A 392 -5.88 -13.81 -3.66
CA GLN A 392 -6.55 -15.11 -3.72
C GLN A 392 -5.57 -16.26 -3.57
N ARG A 393 -6.07 -17.39 -3.10
CA ARG A 393 -5.37 -18.65 -3.12
C ARG A 393 -5.80 -19.46 -4.34
N VAL A 394 -4.83 -19.77 -5.20
CA VAL A 394 -5.04 -20.51 -6.46
C VAL A 394 -4.69 -21.98 -6.26
N GLY A 395 -5.54 -22.89 -6.72
CA GLY A 395 -5.38 -24.33 -6.53
C GLY A 395 -5.74 -24.79 -5.12
N ILE A 396 -6.58 -24.05 -4.39
CA ILE A 396 -7.06 -24.46 -3.07
C ILE A 396 -7.85 -25.78 -3.18
N LYS A 397 -7.52 -26.75 -2.31
CA LYS A 397 -8.21 -28.05 -2.24
C LYS A 397 -9.36 -28.02 -1.24
N SER A 398 -9.13 -27.43 -0.07
CA SER A 398 -10.18 -27.23 0.92
C SER A 398 -9.84 -26.09 1.88
N PHE A 399 -10.87 -25.57 2.55
CA PHE A 399 -10.75 -24.78 3.77
C PHE A 399 -11.43 -25.54 4.89
N LYS A 400 -10.75 -25.71 6.02
CA LYS A 400 -11.24 -26.45 7.17
C LYS A 400 -11.29 -25.57 8.42
N ALA A 401 -12.27 -25.84 9.29
CA ALA A 401 -12.38 -25.20 10.59
C ALA A 401 -13.01 -26.18 11.59
N ASP A 402 -12.23 -26.61 12.59
CA ASP A 402 -12.68 -27.59 13.59
C ASP A 402 -13.57 -26.94 14.67
N VAL A 403 -14.61 -26.25 14.21
CA VAL A 403 -15.58 -25.55 15.07
C VAL A 403 -16.42 -26.54 15.90
N PRO A 404 -16.97 -26.11 17.06
CA PRO A 404 -17.92 -26.91 17.85
C PRO A 404 -19.19 -27.27 17.05
N ASN A 405 -19.99 -28.20 17.57
CA ASN A 405 -21.31 -28.48 17.01
C ASN A 405 -22.17 -27.21 17.04
N GLY A 406 -22.97 -27.00 16.01
CA GLY A 406 -23.82 -25.84 15.88
C GLY A 406 -24.18 -25.53 14.44
N GLU A 407 -24.90 -24.44 14.23
CA GLU A 407 -25.20 -23.91 12.92
C GLU A 407 -24.29 -22.71 12.63
N TYR A 408 -23.79 -22.67 11.37
CA TYR A 408 -22.82 -21.65 10.94
C TYR A 408 -23.26 -21.01 9.63
N SER A 409 -23.15 -19.68 9.56
CA SER A 409 -23.19 -18.95 8.31
C SER A 409 -21.78 -18.84 7.74
N VAL A 410 -21.60 -19.30 6.51
CA VAL A 410 -20.35 -19.30 5.78
C VAL A 410 -20.50 -18.39 4.56
N TYR A 411 -19.66 -17.35 4.47
CA TYR A 411 -19.57 -16.48 3.31
C TYR A 411 -18.28 -16.76 2.59
N LEU A 412 -18.37 -17.04 1.32
CA LEU A 412 -17.21 -17.19 0.42
C LEU A 412 -17.16 -16.02 -0.55
N TYR A 413 -15.95 -15.51 -0.76
CA TYR A 413 -15.68 -14.29 -1.52
C TYR A 413 -14.80 -14.63 -2.73
N TRP A 414 -15.18 -14.17 -3.91
CA TRP A 414 -14.42 -14.38 -5.14
C TRP A 414 -14.39 -13.14 -6.01
N ALA A 415 -13.30 -13.01 -6.74
CA ALA A 415 -13.20 -12.22 -7.96
C ALA A 415 -12.32 -12.98 -8.97
N GLU A 416 -12.70 -13.01 -10.23
CA GLU A 416 -11.81 -13.52 -11.27
C GLU A 416 -10.77 -12.46 -11.60
N LEU A 417 -9.48 -12.76 -11.34
CA LEU A 417 -8.35 -11.86 -11.54
C LEU A 417 -7.55 -12.17 -12.80
N GLU A 418 -7.87 -13.25 -13.50
CA GLU A 418 -7.22 -13.67 -14.73
C GLU A 418 -8.25 -13.75 -15.86
N SER A 419 -7.95 -13.14 -17.00
CA SER A 419 -8.75 -13.21 -18.20
C SER A 419 -7.85 -13.13 -19.43
N ASP A 420 -8.21 -13.85 -20.50
CA ASP A 420 -7.54 -13.77 -21.81
C ASP A 420 -7.73 -12.41 -22.48
N LYS A 421 -8.71 -11.63 -22.02
CA LYS A 421 -8.94 -10.26 -22.44
C LYS A 421 -8.85 -9.36 -21.22
N GLU A 422 -7.74 -8.64 -21.11
CA GLU A 422 -7.65 -7.55 -20.13
C GLU A 422 -8.72 -6.50 -20.49
N ARG A 423 -9.35 -5.97 -19.45
CA ARG A 423 -10.27 -4.84 -19.58
C ARG A 423 -9.49 -3.64 -20.11
N GLU A 424 -9.88 -3.08 -21.25
CA GLU A 424 -9.34 -1.80 -21.68
C GLU A 424 -9.66 -0.74 -20.63
N ALA A 425 -8.61 -0.10 -20.09
CA ALA A 425 -8.77 1.03 -19.19
C ALA A 425 -9.30 2.22 -20.01
N LEU A 426 -10.59 2.50 -19.90
CA LEU A 426 -11.19 3.69 -20.49
C LEU A 426 -10.96 4.89 -19.59
N VAL A 427 -10.62 6.03 -20.22
CA VAL A 427 -10.30 7.30 -19.52
C VAL A 427 -11.45 7.79 -18.66
N TYR A 428 -12.59 7.36 -18.63
CA TYR A 428 -13.68 7.73 -17.72
C TYR A 428 -14.59 6.57 -17.34
N ASN A 429 -14.23 5.36 -17.72
CA ASN A 429 -14.96 4.11 -17.42
C ASN A 429 -16.51 4.25 -17.55
N LEU A 430 -16.96 5.11 -18.43
CA LEU A 430 -18.37 5.43 -18.63
C LEU A 430 -19.00 4.36 -19.53
N GLY A 431 -19.57 3.32 -18.93
CA GLY A 431 -20.52 2.43 -19.58
C GLY A 431 -19.96 1.35 -20.49
N ALA A 432 -18.63 1.10 -20.53
CA ALA A 432 -18.06 0.02 -21.33
C ALA A 432 -18.17 -1.37 -20.68
N ASP A 433 -18.66 -1.45 -19.44
CA ASP A 433 -18.70 -2.67 -18.65
C ASP A 433 -19.83 -3.62 -19.02
N SER A 434 -20.85 -3.13 -19.73
CA SER A 434 -22.09 -3.86 -19.95
C SER A 434 -22.05 -4.85 -21.11
N GLU A 435 -21.03 -4.81 -21.99
CA GLU A 435 -21.01 -5.61 -23.22
C GLU A 435 -19.82 -6.57 -23.40
N GLN A 436 -18.86 -6.62 -22.44
CA GLN A 436 -17.72 -7.54 -22.55
C GLN A 436 -18.08 -8.92 -22.00
N THR A 437 -18.24 -9.88 -22.87
CA THR A 437 -18.28 -11.31 -22.50
C THR A 437 -16.86 -11.81 -22.29
N PHE A 438 -16.54 -12.19 -21.05
CA PHE A 438 -15.27 -12.85 -20.73
C PHE A 438 -15.41 -14.37 -20.89
N ALA A 439 -14.47 -14.99 -21.60
CA ALA A 439 -14.33 -16.44 -21.55
C ALA A 439 -13.79 -16.83 -20.17
N GLY A 440 -14.53 -17.65 -19.45
CA GLY A 440 -14.08 -18.13 -18.14
C GLY A 440 -13.02 -19.21 -18.34
N ASN A 441 -11.85 -19.00 -17.75
CA ASN A 441 -10.71 -19.93 -17.83
C ASN A 441 -10.76 -21.01 -16.75
N ARG A 442 -11.80 -21.00 -15.90
CA ARG A 442 -11.96 -21.96 -14.81
C ARG A 442 -13.40 -22.27 -14.48
N SER A 443 -13.65 -23.50 -14.09
CA SER A 443 -14.89 -23.92 -13.46
C SER A 443 -14.60 -24.97 -12.39
N PHE A 444 -15.35 -24.95 -11.30
CA PHE A 444 -15.16 -25.88 -10.19
C PHE A 444 -16.45 -26.07 -9.38
N GLY A 445 -16.54 -27.21 -8.72
CA GLY A 445 -17.60 -27.49 -7.76
C GLY A 445 -17.16 -27.14 -6.34
N ILE A 446 -18.13 -26.98 -5.45
CA ILE A 446 -17.90 -26.80 -4.00
C ILE A 446 -18.83 -27.72 -3.23
N SER A 447 -18.28 -28.44 -2.26
CA SER A 447 -19.09 -29.17 -1.26
C SER A 447 -18.76 -28.68 0.15
N MET A 448 -19.75 -28.73 1.03
CA MET A 448 -19.63 -28.40 2.46
C MET A 448 -20.06 -29.62 3.27
N ASN A 449 -19.16 -30.14 4.09
CA ASN A 449 -19.36 -31.38 4.85
C ASN A 449 -19.92 -32.54 3.99
N GLY A 450 -19.43 -32.67 2.76
CA GLY A 450 -19.81 -33.69 1.80
C GLY A 450 -21.07 -33.40 0.98
N THR A 451 -21.79 -32.29 1.28
CA THR A 451 -22.97 -31.88 0.48
C THR A 451 -22.53 -30.87 -0.60
N THR A 452 -22.81 -31.16 -1.86
CA THR A 452 -22.53 -30.23 -2.97
C THR A 452 -23.43 -29.00 -2.84
N VAL A 453 -22.81 -27.82 -2.81
CA VAL A 453 -23.50 -26.53 -2.73
C VAL A 453 -23.36 -25.72 -4.03
N LEU A 454 -22.31 -25.95 -4.81
CA LEU A 454 -22.13 -25.45 -6.18
C LEU A 454 -21.51 -26.56 -7.01
N ASP A 455 -22.09 -26.84 -8.18
CA ASP A 455 -21.58 -27.92 -9.05
C ASP A 455 -20.68 -27.39 -10.17
N ASP A 456 -21.12 -26.40 -10.93
CA ASP A 456 -20.36 -25.80 -12.04
C ASP A 456 -20.29 -24.29 -11.89
N PHE A 457 -19.37 -23.84 -11.02
CA PHE A 457 -19.19 -22.43 -10.72
C PHE A 457 -18.07 -21.86 -11.58
N ASN A 458 -18.45 -20.98 -12.52
CA ASN A 458 -17.54 -20.23 -13.39
C ASN A 458 -17.74 -18.73 -13.15
N ILE A 459 -16.80 -18.12 -12.47
CA ILE A 459 -16.91 -16.74 -11.98
C ILE A 459 -16.96 -15.74 -13.15
N ALA A 460 -16.05 -15.91 -14.12
CA ALA A 460 -15.98 -14.99 -15.26
C ALA A 460 -17.21 -15.08 -16.16
N ARG A 461 -17.70 -16.31 -16.43
CA ARG A 461 -18.91 -16.53 -17.24
C ARG A 461 -20.16 -15.97 -16.57
N ASP A 462 -20.31 -16.21 -15.27
CA ASP A 462 -21.55 -15.94 -14.54
C ASP A 462 -21.64 -14.52 -14.01
N TYR A 463 -20.49 -13.86 -13.74
CA TYR A 463 -20.42 -12.55 -13.07
C TYR A 463 -19.47 -11.55 -13.75
N GLY A 464 -18.54 -12.00 -14.58
CA GLY A 464 -17.56 -11.18 -15.27
C GLY A 464 -16.19 -11.12 -14.55
N TYR A 465 -15.25 -10.46 -15.23
CA TYR A 465 -13.89 -10.27 -14.77
C TYR A 465 -13.81 -9.11 -13.74
N ALA A 466 -12.94 -9.26 -12.73
CA ALA A 466 -12.69 -8.24 -11.69
C ALA A 466 -13.99 -7.71 -11.05
N ARG A 467 -14.89 -8.60 -10.69
CA ARG A 467 -16.15 -8.25 -10.01
C ARG A 467 -16.29 -9.06 -8.72
N ALA A 468 -16.70 -8.39 -7.65
CA ALA A 468 -16.94 -9.00 -6.35
C ALA A 468 -18.13 -9.97 -6.42
N VAL A 469 -17.91 -11.21 -6.01
CA VAL A 469 -18.95 -12.24 -5.88
C VAL A 469 -18.91 -12.77 -4.45
N ILE A 470 -20.04 -12.69 -3.75
CA ILE A 470 -20.19 -13.19 -2.39
C ILE A 470 -21.38 -14.17 -2.36
N LYS A 471 -21.13 -15.35 -1.82
CA LYS A 471 -22.23 -16.34 -1.61
C LYS A 471 -22.27 -16.76 -0.15
N LYS A 472 -23.49 -16.78 0.40
CA LYS A 472 -23.78 -17.22 1.76
C LYS A 472 -24.34 -18.65 1.75
N PHE A 473 -23.83 -19.48 2.65
CA PHE A 473 -24.32 -20.82 2.92
C PHE A 473 -24.58 -20.97 4.43
N VAL A 474 -25.56 -21.82 4.79
CA VAL A 474 -25.79 -22.20 6.18
C VAL A 474 -25.43 -23.68 6.30
N VAL A 475 -24.56 -24.00 7.26
CA VAL A 475 -24.03 -25.35 7.44
C VAL A 475 -24.21 -25.77 8.89
N THR A 476 -24.81 -26.95 9.09
CA THR A 476 -24.93 -27.57 10.41
C THR A 476 -23.74 -28.50 10.66
N VAL A 477 -22.99 -28.23 11.72
CA VAL A 477 -21.90 -29.10 12.20
C VAL A 477 -22.43 -30.03 13.29
N LYS A 478 -22.22 -31.33 13.11
CA LYS A 478 -22.62 -32.40 14.03
C LYS A 478 -21.45 -33.36 14.28
N ASP A 479 -21.56 -34.17 15.34
CA ASP A 479 -20.63 -35.25 15.68
C ASP A 479 -19.17 -34.82 15.86
N GLY A 480 -18.95 -33.56 16.19
CA GLY A 480 -17.61 -33.00 16.38
C GLY A 480 -16.73 -32.95 15.13
N LYS A 481 -17.31 -33.11 13.94
CA LYS A 481 -16.55 -33.20 12.66
C LYS A 481 -15.98 -31.87 12.16
N GLY A 482 -16.44 -30.73 12.72
CA GLY A 482 -16.06 -29.43 12.25
C GLY A 482 -16.68 -29.08 10.88
N LEU A 483 -16.13 -28.06 10.23
CA LEU A 483 -16.53 -27.58 8.90
C LEU A 483 -15.41 -27.94 7.89
N SER A 484 -15.77 -28.60 6.79
CA SER A 484 -14.92 -28.78 5.62
C SER A 484 -15.61 -28.19 4.40
N ILE A 485 -14.90 -27.32 3.69
CA ILE A 485 -15.31 -26.71 2.43
C ILE A 485 -14.32 -27.22 1.38
N ASP A 486 -14.79 -28.13 0.52
CA ASP A 486 -13.94 -28.83 -0.43
C ASP A 486 -14.19 -28.31 -1.85
N PHE A 487 -13.11 -28.04 -2.58
CA PHE A 487 -13.12 -27.47 -3.93
C PHE A 487 -12.79 -28.55 -4.95
N HIS A 488 -13.69 -28.76 -5.92
CA HIS A 488 -13.61 -29.81 -6.92
C HIS A 488 -13.31 -29.22 -8.30
N LYS A 489 -12.04 -29.27 -8.72
CA LYS A 489 -11.59 -28.76 -10.00
C LYS A 489 -12.32 -29.48 -11.16
N LYS A 490 -12.86 -28.71 -12.11
CA LYS A 490 -13.39 -29.17 -13.40
C LYS A 490 -12.51 -28.67 -14.54
N GLU A 491 -12.33 -27.34 -14.63
CA GLU A 491 -11.47 -26.68 -15.62
C GLU A 491 -10.63 -25.59 -14.92
N GLY A 492 -9.40 -25.35 -15.37
CA GLY A 492 -8.49 -24.40 -14.73
C GLY A 492 -8.21 -24.74 -13.27
N GLU A 493 -7.77 -23.77 -12.48
CA GLU A 493 -7.50 -23.94 -11.04
C GLU A 493 -8.63 -23.37 -10.18
N THR A 494 -8.91 -24.02 -9.05
CA THR A 494 -9.83 -23.51 -8.03
C THR A 494 -9.28 -22.24 -7.39
N ILE A 495 -10.15 -21.31 -7.00
CA ILE A 495 -9.73 -20.11 -6.28
C ILE A 495 -10.67 -19.77 -5.12
N LEU A 496 -10.10 -19.05 -4.14
CA LEU A 496 -10.86 -18.38 -3.09
C LEU A 496 -10.11 -17.12 -2.65
N ASN A 497 -10.82 -15.99 -2.58
CA ASN A 497 -10.23 -14.70 -2.18
C ASN A 497 -10.32 -14.47 -0.68
N ALA A 498 -11.47 -14.75 -0.08
CA ALA A 498 -11.67 -14.61 1.35
C ALA A 498 -12.81 -15.50 1.86
N ILE A 499 -12.85 -15.70 3.16
CA ILE A 499 -13.90 -16.47 3.82
C ILE A 499 -14.27 -15.80 5.14
N ARG A 500 -15.58 -15.77 5.43
CA ARG A 500 -16.13 -15.40 6.73
C ARG A 500 -16.99 -16.54 7.25
N ILE A 501 -16.77 -16.94 8.49
CA ILE A 501 -17.55 -17.96 9.18
C ILE A 501 -18.00 -17.40 10.51
N TYR A 502 -19.28 -17.43 10.81
CA TYR A 502 -19.78 -17.09 12.13
C TYR A 502 -20.86 -18.06 12.62
N ARG A 503 -20.92 -18.24 13.93
CA ARG A 503 -21.88 -19.12 14.59
C ARG A 503 -23.25 -18.45 14.66
N ASN A 504 -24.30 -19.15 14.23
CA ASN A 504 -25.68 -18.73 14.46
C ASN A 504 -26.09 -19.12 15.89
N TYR A 505 -26.75 -18.21 16.60
CA TYR A 505 -27.22 -18.42 17.97
C TYR A 505 -28.74 -18.55 17.99
#